data_6fdc2cba0fb02a57af1abbb79bb58315
#
_entry.id   6fdc2cba0fb02a57af1abbb79bb58315
#
_cell.length_a   1.000
_cell.length_b   1.000
_cell.length_c   1.000
_cell.angle_alpha   90.00
_cell.angle_beta   90.00
_cell.angle_gamma   90.00
#
_symmetry.space_group_name_H-M   'P 1'
#
loop_
_entity.id
_entity.type
_entity.pdbx_description
1 polymer ?
#
loop_
_entity_poly.entity_id
_entity_poly.type
_entity_poly.pdbx_seq_one_letter_code
_entity_poly.pdbx_strand_id
1 'polypeptide(L)'
;MTFHPLGDSALTIDFADESPDRERLLARALSVAGALEGANIPGVIDVTSAYESVAVFFDPARIERDVEEKIRAFVASAGIRVSRKRRRIEIPACYDADFALDLARVEAETNLLVDAIIALHSSSEYTVACIGFVPGFPFLAGLSEKLRVPRLESPRTRVPAGSVAIANAQAGIYPFESPGGWNVIGRTPLRLFDAKAQSPALLHAGDRVRFRRITRQEFEMRVKENSK
;
A
#
# COMPACT_ATOMS: atom_id res chain seq x y z
N MET A 1 -8.65 9.44 -18.91
CA MET A 1 -7.20 9.58 -18.60
C MET A 1 -6.79 11.02 -18.82
N THR A 2 -6.27 11.65 -17.79
CA THR A 2 -5.81 13.05 -17.81
C THR A 2 -4.35 13.12 -17.35
N PHE A 3 -3.64 14.18 -17.80
CA PHE A 3 -2.24 14.39 -17.46
C PHE A 3 -2.10 15.75 -16.79
N HIS A 4 -1.43 15.79 -15.66
CA HIS A 4 -1.26 16.99 -14.87
C HIS A 4 0.21 17.20 -14.54
N PRO A 5 0.82 18.36 -14.91
CA PRO A 5 2.15 18.69 -14.43
C PRO A 5 2.18 18.76 -12.91
N LEU A 6 3.23 18.22 -12.30
CA LEU A 6 3.49 18.29 -10.88
C LEU A 6 4.81 19.04 -10.68
N GLY A 7 4.72 20.36 -10.60
CA GLY A 7 5.89 21.22 -10.70
C GLY A 7 6.55 21.17 -12.08
N ASP A 8 7.87 21.28 -12.11
CA ASP A 8 8.72 21.27 -13.30
C ASP A 8 9.47 19.94 -13.52
N SER A 9 9.31 19.00 -12.61
CA SER A 9 10.10 17.77 -12.52
C SER A 9 9.26 16.49 -12.41
N ALA A 10 7.94 16.60 -12.54
CA ALA A 10 7.08 15.44 -12.55
C ALA A 10 5.79 15.64 -13.35
N LEU A 11 5.19 14.52 -13.75
CA LEU A 11 3.91 14.44 -14.46
C LEU A 11 3.04 13.38 -13.78
N THR A 12 1.81 13.73 -13.44
CA THR A 12 0.82 12.78 -12.94
C THR A 12 -0.13 12.38 -14.07
N ILE A 13 -0.39 11.09 -14.18
CA ILE A 13 -1.35 10.46 -15.08
C ILE A 13 -2.51 9.95 -14.24
N ASP A 14 -3.71 10.44 -14.45
CA ASP A 14 -4.90 10.07 -13.71
C ASP A 14 -5.84 9.25 -14.59
N PHE A 15 -6.36 8.15 -14.05
CA PHE A 15 -7.26 7.21 -14.72
C PHE A 15 -8.67 7.22 -14.12
N ALA A 16 -9.00 8.08 -13.16
CA ALA A 16 -10.25 8.07 -12.42
C ALA A 16 -11.50 8.05 -13.34
N ASP A 17 -11.44 8.78 -14.47
CA ASP A 17 -12.54 8.88 -15.44
C ASP A 17 -12.69 7.63 -16.35
N GLU A 18 -11.73 6.70 -16.34
CA GLU A 18 -11.79 5.54 -17.26
C GLU A 18 -12.79 4.47 -16.82
N SER A 19 -13.10 4.39 -15.52
CA SER A 19 -13.99 3.36 -14.98
C SER A 19 -14.51 3.74 -13.59
N PRO A 20 -15.73 3.37 -13.21
CA PRO A 20 -16.20 3.42 -11.82
C PRO A 20 -15.59 2.28 -10.96
N ASP A 21 -15.00 1.28 -11.58
CA ASP A 21 -14.41 0.11 -10.91
C ASP A 21 -12.99 0.42 -10.43
N ARG A 22 -12.84 0.63 -9.12
CA ARG A 22 -11.56 0.97 -8.50
C ARG A 22 -10.49 -0.14 -8.60
N GLU A 23 -10.91 -1.41 -8.64
CA GLU A 23 -9.95 -2.51 -8.82
C GLU A 23 -9.36 -2.49 -10.24
N ARG A 24 -10.19 -2.18 -11.23
CA ARG A 24 -9.76 -2.01 -12.62
C ARG A 24 -8.85 -0.80 -12.78
N LEU A 25 -9.16 0.32 -12.12
CA LEU A 25 -8.30 1.51 -12.12
C LEU A 25 -6.93 1.23 -11.48
N LEU A 26 -6.92 0.58 -10.32
CA LEU A 26 -5.68 0.14 -9.68
C LEU A 26 -4.86 -0.79 -10.59
N ALA A 27 -5.50 -1.76 -11.22
CA ALA A 27 -4.82 -2.66 -12.15
C ALA A 27 -4.24 -1.90 -13.36
N ARG A 28 -4.94 -0.88 -13.85
CA ARG A 28 -4.50 0.01 -14.94
C ARG A 28 -3.26 0.82 -14.51
N ALA A 29 -3.34 1.50 -13.37
CA ALA A 29 -2.23 2.30 -12.84
C ALA A 29 -0.97 1.45 -12.63
N LEU A 30 -1.10 0.29 -11.99
CA LEU A 30 0.00 -0.65 -11.77
C LEU A 30 0.61 -1.16 -13.09
N SER A 31 -0.23 -1.42 -14.10
CA SER A 31 0.25 -1.86 -15.42
C SER A 31 1.03 -0.76 -16.13
N VAL A 32 0.53 0.47 -16.10
CA VAL A 32 1.18 1.63 -16.72
C VAL A 32 2.48 1.97 -16.02
N ALA A 33 2.49 1.98 -14.67
CA ALA A 33 3.71 2.22 -13.92
C ALA A 33 4.80 1.20 -14.25
N GLY A 34 4.48 -0.09 -14.22
CA GLY A 34 5.46 -1.14 -14.57
C GLY A 34 5.94 -1.08 -16.02
N ALA A 35 5.08 -0.64 -16.95
CA ALA A 35 5.48 -0.45 -18.34
C ALA A 35 6.43 0.76 -18.51
N LEU A 36 6.14 1.87 -17.83
CA LEU A 36 6.99 3.07 -17.84
C LEU A 36 8.34 2.83 -17.17
N GLU A 37 8.38 2.11 -16.03
CA GLU A 37 9.63 1.68 -15.38
C GLU A 37 10.51 0.86 -16.33
N GLY A 38 9.89 -0.06 -17.10
CA GLY A 38 10.60 -0.91 -18.06
C GLY A 38 11.02 -0.21 -19.34
N ALA A 39 10.43 0.94 -19.68
CA ALA A 39 10.70 1.65 -20.93
C ALA A 39 12.04 2.41 -20.94
N ASN A 40 12.67 2.62 -19.77
CA ASN A 40 13.94 3.34 -19.62
C ASN A 40 13.98 4.67 -20.40
N ILE A 41 12.94 5.49 -20.27
CA ILE A 41 12.82 6.77 -20.98
C ILE A 41 13.94 7.70 -20.48
N PRO A 42 14.79 8.26 -21.41
CA PRO A 42 15.87 9.14 -21.00
C PRO A 42 15.38 10.33 -20.19
N GLY A 43 16.05 10.62 -19.07
CA GLY A 43 15.68 11.72 -18.15
C GLY A 43 14.60 11.35 -17.12
N VAL A 44 13.87 10.24 -17.27
CA VAL A 44 12.99 9.72 -16.21
C VAL A 44 13.85 9.11 -15.11
N ILE A 45 13.62 9.53 -13.86
CA ILE A 45 14.36 9.07 -12.68
C ILE A 45 13.56 8.11 -11.81
N ASP A 46 12.24 8.25 -11.78
CA ASP A 46 11.38 7.37 -10.97
C ASP A 46 9.95 7.33 -11.51
N VAL A 47 9.26 6.23 -11.25
CA VAL A 47 7.83 6.06 -11.56
C VAL A 47 7.16 5.45 -10.34
N THR A 48 6.06 6.05 -9.89
CA THR A 48 5.30 5.52 -8.77
C THR A 48 3.81 5.49 -9.09
N SER A 49 3.09 4.50 -8.55
CA SER A 49 1.64 4.38 -8.68
C SER A 49 0.94 4.58 -7.35
N ALA A 50 -0.24 5.17 -7.39
CA ALA A 50 -1.11 5.30 -6.23
C ALA A 50 -2.57 5.17 -6.66
N TYR A 51 -3.20 4.04 -6.33
CA TYR A 51 -4.60 3.75 -6.65
C TYR A 51 -4.94 3.88 -8.14
N GLU A 52 -5.51 5.00 -8.55
CA GLU A 52 -5.92 5.31 -9.93
C GLU A 52 -4.95 6.22 -10.69
N SER A 53 -3.78 6.49 -10.13
CA SER A 53 -2.81 7.42 -10.74
C SER A 53 -1.40 6.87 -10.81
N VAL A 54 -0.60 7.46 -11.71
CA VAL A 54 0.84 7.22 -11.84
C VAL A 54 1.55 8.55 -11.88
N ALA A 55 2.59 8.72 -11.08
CA ALA A 55 3.50 9.85 -11.17
C ALA A 55 4.82 9.42 -11.81
N VAL A 56 5.29 10.22 -12.77
CA VAL A 56 6.56 10.05 -13.45
C VAL A 56 7.46 11.23 -13.07
N PHE A 57 8.57 10.93 -12.42
CA PHE A 57 9.56 11.94 -12.01
C PHE A 57 10.72 11.99 -13.00
N PHE A 58 11.19 13.16 -13.34
CA PHE A 58 12.25 13.34 -14.32
C PHE A 58 13.21 14.47 -13.93
N ASP A 59 14.41 14.40 -14.45
CA ASP A 59 15.42 15.46 -14.33
C ASP A 59 15.15 16.53 -15.40
N PRO A 60 14.74 17.76 -15.06
CA PRO A 60 14.43 18.81 -16.02
C PRO A 60 15.61 19.20 -16.93
N ALA A 61 16.85 18.95 -16.47
CA ALA A 61 18.05 19.23 -17.25
C ALA A 61 18.38 18.15 -18.29
N ARG A 62 17.81 16.96 -18.14
CA ARG A 62 18.10 15.79 -19.00
C ARG A 62 16.92 15.32 -19.83
N ILE A 63 15.72 15.83 -19.52
CA ILE A 63 14.52 15.40 -20.20
C ILE A 63 14.36 16.16 -21.52
N GLU A 64 13.89 15.46 -22.56
CA GLU A 64 13.57 16.09 -23.84
C GLU A 64 12.28 16.91 -23.72
N ARG A 65 12.15 18.00 -24.48
CA ARG A 65 10.99 18.90 -24.41
C ARG A 65 9.66 18.23 -24.74
N ASP A 66 9.68 17.15 -25.51
CA ASP A 66 8.51 16.37 -25.95
C ASP A 66 8.22 15.14 -25.06
N VAL A 67 8.83 15.05 -23.86
CA VAL A 67 8.67 13.91 -22.97
C VAL A 67 7.21 13.62 -22.63
N GLU A 68 6.40 14.65 -22.39
CA GLU A 68 4.98 14.46 -22.11
C GLU A 68 4.26 13.80 -23.29
N GLU A 69 4.53 14.23 -24.51
CA GLU A 69 3.96 13.62 -25.73
C GLU A 69 4.42 12.16 -25.89
N LYS A 70 5.69 11.88 -25.62
CA LYS A 70 6.23 10.51 -25.64
C LYS A 70 5.57 9.61 -24.58
N ILE A 71 5.41 10.12 -23.37
CA ILE A 71 4.71 9.38 -22.31
C ILE A 71 3.23 9.16 -22.68
N ARG A 72 2.55 10.17 -23.22
CA ARG A 72 1.15 10.06 -23.69
C ARG A 72 1.02 8.99 -24.78
N ALA A 73 1.87 9.02 -25.80
CA ALA A 73 1.88 8.06 -26.89
C ALA A 73 2.19 6.64 -26.38
N PHE A 74 3.16 6.52 -25.48
CA PHE A 74 3.52 5.25 -24.85
C PHE A 74 2.36 4.65 -24.06
N VAL A 75 1.72 5.43 -23.19
CA VAL A 75 0.59 4.98 -22.35
C VAL A 75 -0.64 4.64 -23.21
N ALA A 76 -0.90 5.40 -24.28
CA ALA A 76 -1.98 5.11 -25.21
C ALA A 76 -1.76 3.79 -25.97
N SER A 77 -0.52 3.48 -26.32
CA SER A 77 -0.15 2.23 -27.00
C SER A 77 0.00 1.03 -26.07
N ALA A 78 0.28 1.29 -24.78
CA ALA A 78 0.45 0.26 -23.77
C ALA A 78 -0.92 -0.36 -23.42
N GLY A 79 -1.22 -1.52 -23.97
CA GLY A 79 -2.33 -2.34 -23.51
C GLY A 79 -2.18 -2.66 -22.01
N ILE A 80 -3.28 -3.06 -21.36
CA ILE A 80 -3.23 -3.53 -19.96
C ILE A 80 -2.42 -4.85 -19.95
N ARG A 81 -1.10 -4.74 -19.87
CA ARG A 81 -0.21 -5.90 -19.68
C ARG A 81 0.16 -5.93 -18.22
N VAL A 82 -0.31 -6.92 -17.48
CA VAL A 82 0.21 -7.22 -16.15
C VAL A 82 1.64 -7.75 -16.34
N SER A 83 2.60 -6.84 -16.42
CA SER A 83 4.00 -7.13 -16.79
C SER A 83 4.77 -7.86 -15.68
N ARG A 84 4.35 -7.76 -14.43
CA ARG A 84 5.05 -8.37 -13.30
C ARG A 84 4.23 -9.51 -12.70
N LYS A 85 4.86 -10.68 -12.50
CA LYS A 85 4.25 -11.78 -11.75
C LYS A 85 3.98 -11.27 -10.33
N ARG A 86 2.71 -11.03 -9.99
CA ARG A 86 2.30 -10.52 -8.67
C ARG A 86 2.73 -11.53 -7.61
N ARG A 87 3.54 -11.11 -6.66
CA ARG A 87 3.91 -11.94 -5.51
C ARG A 87 2.69 -12.08 -4.60
N ARG A 88 2.56 -13.24 -3.98
CA ARG A 88 1.60 -13.47 -2.90
C ARG A 88 2.38 -13.58 -1.60
N ILE A 89 2.07 -12.72 -0.65
CA ILE A 89 2.79 -12.60 0.61
C ILE A 89 1.80 -12.78 1.75
N GLU A 90 2.09 -13.75 2.59
CA GLU A 90 1.35 -13.96 3.83
C GLU A 90 2.00 -13.14 4.95
N ILE A 91 1.18 -12.35 5.64
CA ILE A 91 1.60 -11.53 6.78
C ILE A 91 1.01 -12.15 8.06
N PRO A 92 1.83 -12.77 8.91
CA PRO A 92 1.39 -13.21 10.23
C PRO A 92 1.00 -12.00 11.08
N ALA A 93 -0.17 -12.02 11.68
CA ALA A 93 -0.69 -10.93 12.51
C ALA A 93 -1.31 -11.47 13.80
N CYS A 94 -0.89 -10.92 14.92
CA CYS A 94 -1.48 -11.18 16.25
C CYS A 94 -2.51 -10.09 16.55
N TYR A 95 -3.71 -10.51 16.95
CA TYR A 95 -4.85 -9.63 17.25
C TYR A 95 -5.18 -9.58 18.74
N ASP A 96 -4.24 -9.98 19.60
CA ASP A 96 -4.41 -9.89 21.05
C ASP A 96 -4.56 -8.43 21.50
N ALA A 97 -5.27 -8.19 22.58
CA ALA A 97 -5.65 -6.85 23.05
C ALA A 97 -4.46 -5.89 23.21
N ASP A 98 -3.31 -6.38 23.65
CA ASP A 98 -2.07 -5.59 23.79
C ASP A 98 -1.52 -5.07 22.44
N PHE A 99 -1.89 -5.72 21.32
CA PHE A 99 -1.47 -5.37 19.97
C PHE A 99 -2.57 -4.71 19.14
N ALA A 100 -3.82 -4.84 19.58
CA ALA A 100 -5.01 -4.43 18.86
C ALA A 100 -5.74 -3.29 19.58
N LEU A 101 -5.06 -2.17 19.70
CA LEU A 101 -5.43 -1.03 20.54
C LEU A 101 -6.84 -0.46 20.28
N ASP A 102 -7.39 -0.68 19.07
CA ASP A 102 -8.67 -0.09 18.67
C ASP A 102 -9.73 -1.13 18.29
N LEU A 103 -9.52 -2.42 18.56
CA LEU A 103 -10.50 -3.45 18.21
C LEU A 103 -11.86 -3.20 18.86
N ALA A 104 -11.90 -2.78 20.14
CA ALA A 104 -13.15 -2.44 20.83
C ALA A 104 -13.87 -1.25 20.17
N ARG A 105 -13.11 -0.26 19.68
CA ARG A 105 -13.69 0.86 18.90
C ARG A 105 -14.25 0.36 17.56
N VAL A 106 -13.50 -0.47 16.83
CA VAL A 106 -13.96 -1.04 15.55
C VAL A 106 -15.21 -1.90 15.76
N GLU A 107 -15.28 -2.67 16.85
CA GLU A 107 -16.48 -3.44 17.25
C GLU A 107 -17.70 -2.51 17.44
N ALA A 108 -17.53 -1.43 18.20
CA ALA A 108 -18.60 -0.46 18.45
C ALA A 108 -19.06 0.25 17.16
N GLU A 109 -18.13 0.65 16.27
CA GLU A 109 -18.43 1.36 15.02
C GLU A 109 -19.07 0.44 13.96
N THR A 110 -18.71 -0.84 13.93
CA THR A 110 -19.17 -1.79 12.90
C THR A 110 -20.36 -2.66 13.38
N ASN A 111 -20.65 -2.71 14.67
CA ASN A 111 -21.57 -3.65 15.31
C ASN A 111 -21.22 -5.13 15.03
N LEU A 112 -19.94 -5.45 14.79
CA LEU A 112 -19.42 -6.79 14.58
C LEU A 112 -18.67 -7.24 15.83
N LEU A 113 -18.81 -8.52 16.20
CA LEU A 113 -17.98 -9.10 17.25
C LEU A 113 -16.50 -9.15 16.85
N VAL A 114 -15.59 -9.04 17.80
CA VAL A 114 -14.13 -9.05 17.58
C VAL A 114 -13.67 -10.21 16.70
N ASP A 115 -14.15 -11.44 16.96
CA ASP A 115 -13.76 -12.59 16.12
C ASP A 115 -14.28 -12.48 14.67
N ALA A 116 -15.42 -11.84 14.43
CA ALA A 116 -15.92 -11.58 13.09
C ALA A 116 -15.08 -10.52 12.36
N ILE A 117 -14.62 -9.48 13.07
CA ILE A 117 -13.70 -8.46 12.54
C ILE A 117 -12.39 -9.14 12.11
N ILE A 118 -11.79 -9.95 13.00
CA ILE A 118 -10.55 -10.68 12.72
C ILE A 118 -10.73 -11.63 11.53
N ALA A 119 -11.83 -12.38 11.49
CA ALA A 119 -12.13 -13.31 10.39
C ALA A 119 -12.27 -12.57 9.05
N LEU A 120 -13.04 -11.48 8.99
CA LEU A 120 -13.19 -10.66 7.78
C LEU A 120 -11.85 -10.08 7.33
N HIS A 121 -11.05 -9.53 8.27
CA HIS A 121 -9.75 -8.96 7.93
C HIS A 121 -8.78 -10.04 7.42
N SER A 122 -8.68 -11.20 8.07
CA SER A 122 -7.72 -12.24 7.71
C SER A 122 -8.14 -13.09 6.50
N SER A 123 -9.45 -13.18 6.18
CA SER A 123 -9.93 -13.89 5.00
C SER A 123 -9.84 -13.07 3.70
N SER A 124 -9.74 -11.75 3.81
CA SER A 124 -9.62 -10.86 2.65
C SER A 124 -8.26 -11.02 1.94
N GLU A 125 -8.25 -10.93 0.62
CA GLU A 125 -7.04 -10.76 -0.17
C GLU A 125 -6.86 -9.27 -0.49
N TYR A 126 -5.74 -8.72 -0.13
CA TYR A 126 -5.41 -7.31 -0.35
C TYR A 126 -4.46 -7.15 -1.53
N THR A 127 -4.50 -5.97 -2.16
CA THR A 127 -3.49 -5.53 -3.13
C THR A 127 -2.75 -4.33 -2.54
N VAL A 128 -1.42 -4.35 -2.59
CA VAL A 128 -0.64 -3.15 -2.29
C VAL A 128 -0.91 -2.11 -3.38
N ALA A 129 -1.69 -1.09 -3.04
CA ALA A 129 -2.06 -0.03 -3.97
C ALA A 129 -0.91 0.97 -4.20
N CYS A 130 -0.19 1.28 -3.14
CA CYS A 130 1.03 2.08 -3.18
C CYS A 130 1.87 1.85 -1.91
N ILE A 131 3.13 2.27 -1.96
CA ILE A 131 4.01 2.43 -0.81
C ILE A 131 4.21 3.93 -0.62
N GLY A 132 3.95 4.46 0.60
CA GLY A 132 4.03 5.90 0.83
C GLY A 132 3.87 6.26 2.31
N PHE A 133 3.66 7.55 2.62
CA PHE A 133 3.63 8.09 3.97
C PHE A 133 4.99 8.03 4.66
N VAL A 134 5.55 6.84 4.88
CA VAL A 134 6.93 6.60 5.32
C VAL A 134 7.51 5.42 4.53
N PRO A 135 8.85 5.27 4.45
CA PRO A 135 9.47 4.16 3.72
C PRO A 135 8.92 2.80 4.16
N GLY A 136 8.41 2.03 3.18
CA GLY A 136 7.88 0.68 3.41
C GLY A 136 6.46 0.60 3.98
N PHE A 137 5.70 1.71 4.16
CA PHE A 137 4.31 1.64 4.57
C PHE A 137 3.42 1.25 3.38
N PRO A 138 2.74 0.09 3.43
CA PRO A 138 1.86 -0.35 2.36
C PRO A 138 0.44 0.20 2.59
N PHE A 139 -0.11 0.86 1.59
CA PHE A 139 -1.53 1.11 1.49
C PHE A 139 -2.18 -0.08 0.80
N LEU A 140 -3.07 -0.77 1.51
CA LEU A 140 -3.70 -2.01 1.07
C LEU A 140 -5.15 -1.75 0.66
N ALA A 141 -5.45 -1.98 -0.62
CA ALA A 141 -6.81 -2.03 -1.15
C ALA A 141 -7.41 -3.44 -0.97
N GLY A 142 -8.73 -3.53 -0.84
CA GLY A 142 -9.43 -4.81 -0.65
C GLY A 142 -9.99 -5.02 0.76
N LEU A 143 -10.01 -3.98 1.61
CA LEU A 143 -10.68 -4.05 2.90
C LEU A 143 -12.19 -4.25 2.71
N SER A 144 -12.75 -5.23 3.42
CA SER A 144 -14.21 -5.47 3.43
C SER A 144 -14.97 -4.19 3.80
N GLU A 145 -16.05 -3.91 3.08
CA GLU A 145 -16.91 -2.75 3.36
C GLU A 145 -17.44 -2.75 4.78
N LYS A 146 -17.66 -3.93 5.35
CA LYS A 146 -18.13 -4.09 6.73
C LYS A 146 -17.11 -3.64 7.78
N LEU A 147 -15.84 -3.47 7.40
CA LEU A 147 -14.75 -3.01 8.28
C LEU A 147 -14.38 -1.55 8.05
N ARG A 148 -15.12 -0.82 7.24
CA ARG A 148 -14.87 0.61 7.00
C ARG A 148 -15.22 1.43 8.23
N VAL A 149 -14.20 1.97 8.87
CA VAL A 149 -14.31 2.86 10.02
C VAL A 149 -13.53 4.15 9.77
N PRO A 150 -13.97 5.30 10.26
CA PRO A 150 -13.23 6.56 10.10
C PRO A 150 -11.90 6.51 10.85
N ARG A 151 -10.98 7.40 10.48
CA ARG A 151 -9.76 7.64 11.27
C ARG A 151 -10.12 8.10 12.67
N LEU A 152 -9.16 7.96 13.60
CA LEU A 152 -9.26 8.57 14.91
C LEU A 152 -9.36 10.10 14.76
N GLU A 153 -10.21 10.74 15.55
CA GLU A 153 -10.33 12.21 15.58
C GLU A 153 -9.01 12.88 15.96
N SER A 154 -8.32 12.31 16.94
CA SER A 154 -6.98 12.75 17.34
C SER A 154 -5.97 11.65 17.04
N PRO A 155 -5.04 11.86 16.10
CA PRO A 155 -3.98 10.91 15.82
C PRO A 155 -3.12 10.62 17.06
N ARG A 156 -2.69 9.38 17.24
CA ARG A 156 -1.67 9.04 18.25
C ARG A 156 -0.33 9.64 17.87
N THR A 157 0.40 10.10 18.84
CA THR A 157 1.79 10.55 18.66
C THR A 157 2.73 9.39 18.37
N ARG A 158 2.37 8.17 18.82
CA ARG A 158 3.19 6.95 18.68
C ARG A 158 2.30 5.75 18.39
N VAL A 159 2.43 5.21 17.19
CA VAL A 159 1.91 3.92 16.78
C VAL A 159 3.10 2.97 16.66
N PRO A 160 3.11 1.82 17.37
CA PRO A 160 4.27 0.92 17.36
C PRO A 160 4.56 0.35 15.97
N ALA A 161 5.83 0.05 15.68
CA ALA A 161 6.24 -0.67 14.48
C ALA A 161 5.52 -2.03 14.38
N GLY A 162 5.17 -2.44 13.16
CA GLY A 162 4.42 -3.67 12.88
C GLY A 162 2.91 -3.54 13.10
N SER A 163 2.40 -2.42 13.60
CA SER A 163 0.95 -2.25 13.82
C SER A 163 0.18 -2.41 12.50
N VAL A 164 -0.77 -3.35 12.50
CA VAL A 164 -1.74 -3.56 11.43
C VAL A 164 -2.95 -2.69 11.74
N ALA A 165 -3.32 -1.84 10.79
CA ALA A 165 -4.36 -0.84 11.03
C ALA A 165 -5.30 -0.68 9.85
N ILE A 166 -6.51 -0.18 10.12
CA ILE A 166 -7.55 0.12 9.14
C ILE A 166 -8.06 1.55 9.29
N ALA A 167 -8.43 2.15 8.15
CA ALA A 167 -9.09 3.45 8.12
C ALA A 167 -9.84 3.62 6.79
N ASN A 168 -11.07 4.11 6.83
CA ASN A 168 -11.95 4.24 5.67
C ASN A 168 -12.04 2.91 4.89
N ALA A 169 -11.62 2.88 3.64
CA ALA A 169 -11.64 1.68 2.78
C ALA A 169 -10.26 1.00 2.68
N GLN A 170 -9.33 1.27 3.59
CA GLN A 170 -7.93 0.89 3.49
C GLN A 170 -7.47 0.10 4.70
N ALA A 171 -6.54 -0.83 4.47
CA ALA A 171 -5.69 -1.40 5.50
C ALA A 171 -4.24 -0.97 5.28
N GLY A 172 -3.39 -1.09 6.30
CA GLY A 172 -1.97 -0.77 6.21
C GLY A 172 -1.18 -1.33 7.37
N ILE A 173 0.16 -1.26 7.25
CA ILE A 173 1.06 -1.76 8.28
C ILE A 173 2.13 -0.70 8.54
N TYR A 174 2.26 -0.27 9.78
CA TYR A 174 3.27 0.72 10.17
C TYR A 174 4.67 0.07 10.20
N PRO A 175 5.61 0.44 9.31
CA PRO A 175 6.95 -0.17 9.28
C PRO A 175 7.83 0.25 10.45
N PHE A 176 7.60 1.46 10.98
CA PHE A 176 8.31 2.06 12.09
C PHE A 176 7.32 2.60 13.11
N GLU A 177 7.82 2.88 14.32
CA GLU A 177 7.08 3.70 15.25
C GLU A 177 6.94 5.13 14.67
N SER A 178 5.70 5.59 14.52
CA SER A 178 5.39 6.89 13.94
C SER A 178 4.05 7.43 14.45
N PRO A 179 3.78 8.73 14.33
CA PRO A 179 2.42 9.24 14.54
C PRO A 179 1.43 8.61 13.56
N GLY A 180 0.15 8.44 13.98
CA GLY A 180 -0.86 7.91 13.09
C GLY A 180 -2.27 7.91 13.68
N GLY A 181 -3.26 8.10 12.81
CA GLY A 181 -4.68 8.16 13.18
C GLY A 181 -5.52 6.98 12.67
N TRP A 182 -4.89 5.88 12.24
CA TRP A 182 -5.62 4.68 11.83
C TRP A 182 -5.95 3.80 13.04
N ASN A 183 -7.02 3.03 12.93
CA ASN A 183 -7.43 2.12 13.99
C ASN A 183 -6.54 0.88 13.98
N VAL A 184 -5.74 0.71 15.02
CA VAL A 184 -4.82 -0.42 15.18
C VAL A 184 -5.61 -1.64 15.65
N ILE A 185 -5.66 -2.69 14.80
CA ILE A 185 -6.41 -3.91 15.03
C ILE A 185 -5.54 -5.15 15.28
N GLY A 186 -4.22 -5.01 15.17
CA GLY A 186 -3.28 -6.11 15.40
C GLY A 186 -1.85 -5.69 15.16
N ARG A 187 -0.92 -6.67 15.22
CA ARG A 187 0.50 -6.43 15.00
C ARG A 187 1.17 -7.61 14.30
N THR A 188 2.05 -7.32 13.35
CA THR A 188 2.92 -8.31 12.71
C THR A 188 4.33 -8.29 13.31
N PRO A 189 4.99 -9.46 13.47
CA PRO A 189 6.39 -9.54 13.87
C PRO A 189 7.36 -9.26 12.70
N LEU A 190 6.84 -9.09 11.45
CA LEU A 190 7.69 -8.88 10.30
C LEU A 190 8.25 -7.46 10.25
N ARG A 191 9.50 -7.35 9.82
CA ARG A 191 10.13 -6.08 9.48
C ARG A 191 9.73 -5.69 8.06
N LEU A 192 8.99 -4.58 7.90
CA LEU A 192 8.46 -4.14 6.60
C LEU A 192 9.51 -3.39 5.76
N PHE A 193 10.51 -2.82 6.40
CA PHE A 193 11.54 -2.03 5.74
C PHE A 193 12.89 -2.20 6.43
N ASP A 194 13.93 -2.44 5.65
CA ASP A 194 15.32 -2.48 6.08
C ASP A 194 16.21 -1.75 5.08
N ALA A 195 16.68 -0.56 5.43
CA ALA A 195 17.52 0.26 4.56
C ALA A 195 18.87 -0.41 4.17
N LYS A 196 19.28 -1.45 4.90
CA LYS A 196 20.53 -2.19 4.62
C LYS A 196 20.33 -3.39 3.71
N ALA A 197 19.07 -3.80 3.47
CA ALA A 197 18.79 -4.92 2.59
C ALA A 197 18.91 -4.51 1.12
N GLN A 198 19.27 -5.47 0.25
CA GLN A 198 19.31 -5.26 -1.20
C GLN A 198 17.95 -4.84 -1.77
N SER A 199 16.85 -5.36 -1.21
CA SER A 199 15.49 -4.90 -1.45
C SER A 199 14.95 -4.35 -0.14
N PRO A 200 15.03 -3.03 0.10
CA PRO A 200 14.72 -2.43 1.39
C PRO A 200 13.27 -2.65 1.86
N ALA A 201 12.30 -2.60 0.96
CA ALA A 201 10.91 -2.81 1.27
C ALA A 201 10.52 -4.29 1.10
N LEU A 202 9.80 -4.86 2.09
CA LEU A 202 9.25 -6.21 2.03
C LEU A 202 8.16 -6.30 0.94
N LEU A 203 7.32 -5.29 0.87
CA LEU A 203 6.17 -5.21 -0.02
C LEU A 203 6.40 -4.17 -1.12
N HIS A 204 5.86 -4.46 -2.32
CA HIS A 204 5.92 -3.56 -3.46
C HIS A 204 4.50 -3.33 -4.01
N ALA A 205 4.28 -2.22 -4.69
CA ALA A 205 3.01 -1.95 -5.36
C ALA A 205 2.64 -3.12 -6.30
N GLY A 206 1.38 -3.56 -6.21
CA GLY A 206 0.85 -4.70 -6.96
C GLY A 206 1.00 -6.06 -6.27
N ASP A 207 1.77 -6.20 -5.20
CA ASP A 207 1.81 -7.45 -4.43
C ASP A 207 0.43 -7.79 -3.86
N ARG A 208 0.11 -9.09 -3.80
CA ARG A 208 -1.07 -9.61 -3.11
C ARG A 208 -0.70 -9.96 -1.68
N VAL A 209 -1.48 -9.50 -0.73
CA VAL A 209 -1.25 -9.69 0.71
C VAL A 209 -2.44 -10.41 1.33
N ARG A 210 -2.16 -11.38 2.17
CA ARG A 210 -3.15 -12.02 3.03
C ARG A 210 -2.63 -12.04 4.46
N PHE A 211 -3.49 -11.66 5.42
CA PHE A 211 -3.14 -11.78 6.81
C PHE A 211 -3.46 -13.19 7.33
N ARG A 212 -2.55 -13.74 8.14
CA ARG A 212 -2.75 -14.98 8.85
C ARG A 212 -2.76 -14.71 10.36
N ARG A 213 -3.87 -15.02 11.02
CA ARG A 213 -3.95 -14.93 12.49
C ARG A 213 -2.90 -15.84 13.12
N ILE A 214 -2.14 -15.31 14.08
CA ILE A 214 -1.16 -16.03 14.89
C ILE A 214 -1.42 -15.79 16.37
N THR A 215 -0.93 -16.70 17.20
CA THR A 215 -0.96 -16.54 18.66
C THR A 215 0.13 -15.58 19.14
N ARG A 216 -0.01 -15.07 20.35
CA ARG A 216 1.02 -14.27 21.02
C ARG A 216 2.36 -15.02 21.11
N GLN A 217 2.30 -16.30 21.47
CA GLN A 217 3.50 -17.13 21.56
C GLN A 217 4.23 -17.22 20.21
N GLU A 218 3.52 -17.44 19.11
CA GLU A 218 4.11 -17.45 17.77
C GLU A 218 4.69 -16.07 17.41
N PHE A 219 3.99 -14.98 17.76
CA PHE A 219 4.49 -13.63 17.56
C PHE A 219 5.85 -13.42 18.26
N GLU A 220 5.93 -13.73 19.55
CA GLU A 220 7.13 -13.55 20.35
C GLU A 220 8.32 -14.40 19.86
N MET A 221 8.07 -15.65 19.42
CA MET A 221 9.09 -16.48 18.79
C MET A 221 9.67 -15.83 17.53
N ARG A 222 8.79 -15.36 16.62
CA ARG A 222 9.22 -14.72 15.37
C ARG A 222 9.97 -13.41 15.58
N VAL A 223 9.60 -12.62 16.59
CA VAL A 223 10.37 -11.41 16.96
C VAL A 223 11.79 -11.76 17.37
N LYS A 224 11.98 -12.82 18.18
CA LYS A 224 13.32 -13.28 18.60
C LYS A 224 14.15 -13.78 17.42
N GLU A 225 13.56 -14.46 16.46
CA GLU A 225 14.24 -14.94 15.24
C GLU A 225 14.71 -13.77 14.35
N ASN A 226 13.88 -12.74 14.19
CA ASN A 226 14.18 -11.55 13.38
C ASN A 226 15.19 -10.59 14.06
N SER A 227 15.54 -10.81 15.32
CA SER A 227 16.49 -9.98 16.08
C SER A 227 17.92 -10.54 16.08
N LYS A 228 18.13 -11.72 15.47
CA LYS A 228 19.43 -12.36 15.27
C LYS A 228 19.98 -12.03 13.89
#